data_3765564dd4156c5a0c32daf12c0dfcd9
#
_entry.id   3765564dd4156c5a0c32daf12c0dfcd9
#
_cell.length_a   1.000
_cell.length_b   1.000
_cell.length_c   1.000
_cell.angle_alpha   90.00
_cell.angle_beta   90.00
_cell.angle_gamma   90.00
#
_symmetry.space_group_name_H-M   'P 1'
#
loop_
_entity.id
_entity.type
_entity.pdbx_description
1 polymer ?
#
loop_
_entity_poly.entity_id
_entity_poly.type
_entity_poly.pdbx_seq_one_letter_code
_entity_poly.pdbx_strand_id
1 'polypeptide(L)'
;MAHKVILLGLDGASFKILQRFMDEGKLRNISKLASLGSMAEAIPSVPAFTPTNWATISTGANPGTHGVFTWGTHLEGEPLEENHFDEAMMPRICRAEYIWETVSRSGKKSALINYIGYPMDSNNVYHIDWLYQPDFNYFGVSPPKMYVINLKTNIKSVTRESEPGWGMDFLSTEGREKETFEEFLISDVKNSNTIATSFRIYLKHIKLQIEFNLQASVHEHFCSVKLSTSNASVELKSIGQWSEWMYIPTKAGTASTRWKLLSCNQNEVRLYRSSIFIDKLFSFPTELGSKLYKNVGPYISDEIGKLYLKGQIDRGTFLEEMKYKLDWIAKCINFLKTAEDVSLIMLHWHYIDSLQHSVPSVIY
;
A
#
# COMPACT_ATOMS: atom_id res chain seq x y z
N MET A 1 30.15 5.67 -16.60
CA MET A 1 29.02 5.12 -15.82
C MET A 1 27.74 5.43 -16.59
N ALA A 2 26.87 4.47 -16.76
CA ALA A 2 25.57 4.74 -17.39
C ALA A 2 24.78 5.72 -16.51
N HIS A 3 24.18 6.74 -17.11
CA HIS A 3 23.32 7.68 -16.38
C HIS A 3 22.06 6.94 -15.89
N LYS A 4 21.71 7.16 -14.64
CA LYS A 4 20.51 6.61 -14.01
C LYS A 4 19.54 7.76 -13.71
N VAL A 5 18.26 7.53 -13.97
CA VAL A 5 17.18 8.51 -13.77
C VAL A 5 16.23 7.99 -12.70
N ILE A 6 15.89 8.84 -11.74
CA ILE A 6 14.87 8.56 -10.73
C ILE A 6 13.84 9.66 -10.82
N LEU A 7 12.58 9.29 -11.11
CA LEU A 7 11.43 10.17 -11.09
C LEU A 7 10.62 9.87 -9.83
N LEU A 8 10.58 10.84 -8.92
CA LEU A 8 9.80 10.74 -7.68
C LEU A 8 8.54 11.59 -7.84
N GLY A 9 7.42 10.95 -8.04
CA GLY A 9 6.13 11.60 -8.13
C GLY A 9 5.43 11.65 -6.77
N LEU A 10 5.06 12.84 -6.34
CA LEU A 10 4.33 13.10 -5.09
C LEU A 10 2.93 13.57 -5.44
N ASP A 11 1.96 12.66 -5.41
CA ASP A 11 0.56 12.99 -5.73
C ASP A 11 -0.02 13.98 -4.73
N GLY A 12 -0.76 14.97 -5.21
CA GLY A 12 -1.33 16.01 -4.37
C GLY A 12 -0.35 17.08 -3.86
N ALA A 13 0.95 16.97 -4.14
CA ALA A 13 1.96 17.93 -3.68
C ALA A 13 1.93 19.21 -4.54
N SER A 14 1.08 20.18 -4.19
CA SER A 14 0.99 21.43 -4.93
C SER A 14 2.25 22.30 -4.77
N PHE A 15 2.63 23.01 -5.83
CA PHE A 15 3.78 23.91 -5.86
C PHE A 15 3.74 24.94 -4.71
N LYS A 16 2.59 25.56 -4.46
CA LYS A 16 2.41 26.57 -3.40
C LYS A 16 2.66 26.00 -2.00
N ILE A 17 2.19 24.79 -1.72
CA ILE A 17 2.39 24.11 -0.43
C ILE A 17 3.86 23.75 -0.25
N LEU A 18 4.49 23.20 -1.28
CA LEU A 18 5.91 22.86 -1.25
C LEU A 18 6.76 24.12 -1.01
N GLN A 19 6.52 25.20 -1.77
CA GLN A 19 7.24 26.46 -1.63
C GLN A 19 7.12 27.01 -0.20
N ARG A 20 5.89 27.10 0.33
CA ARG A 20 5.66 27.54 1.71
C ARG A 20 6.47 26.73 2.73
N PHE A 21 6.44 25.41 2.65
CA PHE A 21 7.16 24.56 3.60
C PHE A 21 8.69 24.58 3.40
N MET A 22 9.16 24.87 2.19
CA MET A 22 10.57 25.13 1.92
C MET A 22 11.00 26.44 2.58
N ASP A 23 10.22 27.52 2.42
CA ASP A 23 10.48 28.83 3.00
C ASP A 23 10.45 28.79 4.55
N GLU A 24 9.56 27.98 5.12
CA GLU A 24 9.50 27.67 6.56
C GLU A 24 10.63 26.75 7.05
N GLY A 25 11.54 26.31 6.19
CA GLY A 25 12.65 25.40 6.51
C GLY A 25 12.24 23.98 6.88
N LYS A 26 10.99 23.58 6.62
CA LYS A 26 10.45 22.24 6.93
C LYS A 26 10.86 21.18 5.91
N LEU A 27 11.10 21.55 4.66
CA LEU A 27 11.45 20.65 3.57
C LEU A 27 12.92 20.82 3.13
N ARG A 28 13.85 20.67 4.08
CA ARG A 28 15.29 20.93 3.87
C ARG A 28 15.90 20.14 2.71
N ASN A 29 15.52 18.89 2.53
CA ASN A 29 16.05 18.05 1.45
C ASN A 29 15.53 18.49 0.08
N ILE A 30 14.26 18.88 -0.04
CA ILE A 30 13.68 19.42 -1.27
C ILE A 30 14.30 20.76 -1.58
N SER A 31 14.45 21.66 -0.60
CA SER A 31 15.15 22.93 -0.75
C SER A 31 16.58 22.74 -1.25
N LYS A 32 17.30 21.76 -0.71
CA LYS A 32 18.65 21.43 -1.19
C LYS A 32 18.65 20.93 -2.63
N LEU A 33 17.71 20.06 -3.01
CA LEU A 33 17.59 19.61 -4.41
C LEU A 33 17.28 20.77 -5.35
N ALA A 34 16.35 21.66 -4.98
CA ALA A 34 16.02 22.85 -5.74
C ALA A 34 17.23 23.79 -5.92
N SER A 35 18.09 23.94 -4.90
CA SER A 35 19.30 24.76 -4.98
C SER A 35 20.42 24.14 -5.84
N LEU A 36 20.43 22.83 -6.01
CA LEU A 36 21.41 22.11 -6.84
C LEU A 36 20.94 21.90 -8.29
N GLY A 37 19.66 22.15 -8.56
CA GLY A 37 19.02 21.92 -9.84
C GLY A 37 18.14 23.07 -10.26
N SER A 38 17.00 22.74 -10.83
CA SER A 38 15.97 23.71 -11.26
C SER A 38 14.64 23.37 -10.61
N MET A 39 13.88 24.39 -10.28
CA MET A 39 12.51 24.27 -9.77
C MET A 39 11.57 25.13 -10.60
N ALA A 40 10.45 24.55 -11.04
CA ALA A 40 9.44 25.25 -11.80
C ALA A 40 8.05 24.73 -11.45
N GLU A 41 7.05 25.60 -11.58
CA GLU A 41 5.66 25.20 -11.50
C GLU A 41 5.28 24.43 -12.77
N ALA A 42 4.63 23.26 -12.60
CA ALA A 42 4.07 22.48 -13.70
C ALA A 42 2.55 22.67 -13.74
N ILE A 43 2.04 22.95 -14.94
CA ILE A 43 0.59 23.02 -15.16
C ILE A 43 0.08 21.59 -15.40
N PRO A 44 -0.95 21.12 -14.66
CA PRO A 44 -1.52 19.81 -14.88
C PRO A 44 -2.19 19.71 -16.25
N SER A 45 -2.36 18.50 -16.74
CA SER A 45 -3.20 18.24 -17.91
C SER A 45 -4.68 18.53 -17.62
N VAL A 46 -5.45 18.76 -18.66
CA VAL A 46 -6.91 18.96 -18.55
C VAL A 46 -7.61 17.77 -19.20
N PRO A 47 -8.48 17.07 -18.43
CA PRO A 47 -8.84 17.28 -17.03
C PRO A 47 -7.72 16.88 -16.06
N ALA A 48 -7.70 17.51 -14.86
CA ALA A 48 -6.65 17.34 -13.86
C ALA A 48 -6.91 16.14 -12.93
N PHE A 49 -7.15 14.97 -13.51
CA PHE A 49 -7.31 13.73 -12.76
C PHE A 49 -5.98 12.99 -12.60
N THR A 50 -5.87 12.21 -11.54
CA THR A 50 -4.68 11.39 -11.23
C THR A 50 -4.28 10.50 -12.42
N PRO A 51 -5.14 9.64 -13.01
CA PRO A 51 -4.77 8.79 -14.14
C PRO A 51 -4.29 9.59 -15.34
N THR A 52 -4.97 10.70 -15.66
CA THR A 52 -4.67 11.57 -16.80
C THR A 52 -3.27 12.19 -16.68
N ASN A 53 -2.96 12.73 -15.50
CA ASN A 53 -1.66 13.35 -15.26
C ASN A 53 -0.52 12.34 -15.24
N TRP A 54 -0.72 11.17 -14.60
CA TRP A 54 0.31 10.13 -14.56
C TRP A 54 0.55 9.51 -15.95
N ALA A 55 -0.48 9.37 -16.79
CA ALA A 55 -0.30 8.98 -18.19
C ALA A 55 0.49 10.05 -18.97
N THR A 56 0.17 11.35 -18.78
CA THR A 56 0.91 12.46 -19.38
C THR A 56 2.39 12.45 -18.96
N ILE A 57 2.68 12.27 -17.65
CA ILE A 57 4.06 12.21 -17.13
C ILE A 57 4.83 11.02 -17.74
N SER A 58 4.16 9.88 -17.88
CA SER A 58 4.80 8.64 -18.35
C SER A 58 5.01 8.58 -19.85
N THR A 59 4.23 9.31 -20.61
CA THR A 59 4.26 9.25 -22.10
C THR A 59 4.82 10.51 -22.74
N GLY A 60 4.81 11.64 -22.01
CA GLY A 60 5.09 12.97 -22.60
C GLY A 60 4.01 13.45 -23.56
N ALA A 61 2.89 12.72 -23.70
CA ALA A 61 1.79 13.05 -24.58
C ALA A 61 0.66 13.77 -23.82
N ASN A 62 -0.15 14.57 -24.52
CA ASN A 62 -1.35 15.17 -23.93
C ASN A 62 -2.53 14.16 -23.90
N PRO A 63 -3.60 14.44 -23.13
CA PRO A 63 -4.74 13.52 -22.99
C PRO A 63 -5.40 13.14 -24.31
N GLY A 64 -5.50 14.06 -25.27
CA GLY A 64 -6.05 13.79 -26.60
C GLY A 64 -5.24 12.76 -27.39
N THR A 65 -3.94 12.66 -27.14
CA THR A 65 -3.04 11.70 -27.77
C THR A 65 -3.02 10.36 -27.04
N HIS A 66 -2.83 10.37 -25.72
CA HIS A 66 -2.72 9.11 -24.96
C HIS A 66 -4.08 8.48 -24.64
N GLY A 67 -5.20 9.22 -24.70
CA GLY A 67 -6.55 8.69 -24.55
C GLY A 67 -7.01 8.41 -23.11
N VAL A 68 -6.20 8.70 -22.11
CA VAL A 68 -6.55 8.52 -20.69
C VAL A 68 -7.08 9.84 -20.15
N PHE A 69 -8.39 9.95 -19.93
CA PHE A 69 -9.02 11.21 -19.52
C PHE A 69 -9.45 11.28 -18.06
N THR A 70 -9.76 10.12 -17.48
CA THR A 70 -10.30 10.02 -16.11
C THR A 70 -10.05 8.61 -15.57
N TRP A 71 -10.67 8.27 -14.46
CA TRP A 71 -10.65 6.94 -13.85
C TRP A 71 -11.38 5.87 -14.66
N GLY A 72 -12.40 6.28 -15.42
CA GLY A 72 -13.18 5.41 -16.26
C GLY A 72 -12.88 5.60 -17.74
N THR A 73 -13.21 4.64 -18.55
CA THR A 73 -13.15 4.69 -20.01
C THR A 73 -14.43 4.18 -20.62
N HIS A 74 -14.73 4.71 -21.78
CA HIS A 74 -15.79 4.22 -22.66
C HIS A 74 -15.12 3.46 -23.81
N LEU A 75 -15.59 2.28 -24.10
CA LEU A 75 -15.05 1.48 -25.20
C LEU A 75 -15.82 1.77 -26.50
N GLU A 76 -15.11 1.67 -27.61
CA GLU A 76 -15.71 1.97 -28.92
C GLU A 76 -16.85 0.99 -29.23
N GLY A 77 -18.00 1.53 -29.62
CA GLY A 77 -19.20 0.76 -29.98
C GLY A 77 -20.15 0.46 -28.82
N GLU A 78 -19.82 0.86 -27.61
CA GLU A 78 -20.70 0.71 -26.45
C GLU A 78 -21.66 1.90 -26.27
N PRO A 79 -22.81 1.71 -25.59
CA PRO A 79 -23.68 2.79 -25.18
C PRO A 79 -22.96 3.82 -24.32
N LEU A 80 -23.29 5.11 -24.45
CA LEU A 80 -22.64 6.21 -23.71
C LEU A 80 -22.81 6.12 -22.18
N GLU A 81 -23.82 5.36 -21.74
CA GLU A 81 -24.10 5.11 -20.33
C GLU A 81 -23.14 4.10 -19.71
N GLU A 82 -22.49 3.29 -20.52
CA GLU A 82 -21.50 2.31 -20.04
C GLU A 82 -20.17 3.00 -19.80
N ASN A 83 -19.60 2.75 -18.62
CA ASN A 83 -18.31 3.30 -18.22
C ASN A 83 -17.52 2.23 -17.45
N HIS A 84 -16.36 1.88 -18.00
CA HIS A 84 -15.46 0.90 -17.41
C HIS A 84 -14.48 1.61 -16.46
N PHE A 85 -14.85 1.67 -15.19
CA PHE A 85 -13.95 2.18 -14.16
C PHE A 85 -12.74 1.24 -13.99
N ASP A 86 -11.59 1.81 -13.61
CA ASP A 86 -10.29 1.17 -13.48
C ASP A 86 -9.65 0.72 -14.80
N GLU A 87 -10.41 0.58 -15.88
CA GLU A 87 -9.82 0.24 -17.18
C GLU A 87 -9.01 1.38 -17.80
N ALA A 88 -9.35 2.63 -17.46
CA ALA A 88 -8.61 3.79 -17.94
C ALA A 88 -7.11 3.76 -17.60
N MET A 89 -6.73 3.01 -16.56
CA MET A 89 -5.33 2.85 -16.14
C MET A 89 -4.66 1.61 -16.73
N MET A 90 -5.42 0.78 -17.46
CA MET A 90 -4.85 -0.38 -18.12
C MET A 90 -3.96 0.04 -19.29
N PRO A 91 -2.81 -0.61 -19.48
CA PRO A 91 -1.88 -0.27 -20.56
C PRO A 91 -2.52 -0.25 -21.95
N ARG A 92 -3.50 -1.12 -22.19
CA ARG A 92 -4.22 -1.22 -23.46
C ARG A 92 -5.05 0.02 -23.84
N ILE A 93 -5.40 0.86 -22.85
CA ILE A 93 -6.18 2.07 -23.08
C ILE A 93 -5.27 3.23 -23.51
N CYS A 94 -4.06 3.28 -23.00
CA CYS A 94 -3.10 4.31 -23.37
C CYS A 94 -2.60 4.09 -24.81
N ARG A 95 -2.86 5.07 -25.68
CA ARG A 95 -2.47 5.02 -27.11
C ARG A 95 -1.06 5.54 -27.36
N ALA A 96 -0.45 6.18 -26.39
CA ALA A 96 0.91 6.68 -26.48
C ALA A 96 1.89 5.73 -25.81
N GLU A 97 3.10 5.66 -26.34
CA GLU A 97 4.15 4.83 -25.78
C GLU A 97 4.61 5.35 -24.42
N TYR A 98 4.76 4.45 -23.47
CA TYR A 98 5.33 4.79 -22.17
C TYR A 98 6.87 4.88 -22.23
N ILE A 99 7.44 5.77 -21.44
CA ILE A 99 8.90 5.99 -21.38
C ILE A 99 9.69 4.71 -21.03
N TRP A 100 9.12 3.83 -20.21
CA TRP A 100 9.76 2.55 -19.86
C TRP A 100 9.82 1.55 -21.02
N GLU A 101 8.91 1.65 -21.99
CA GLU A 101 8.98 0.85 -23.22
C GLU A 101 10.14 1.31 -24.10
N THR A 102 10.32 2.62 -24.24
CA THR A 102 11.47 3.23 -24.93
C THR A 102 12.79 2.80 -24.26
N VAL A 103 12.85 2.82 -22.93
CA VAL A 103 14.02 2.36 -22.16
C VAL A 103 14.27 0.87 -22.40
N SER A 104 13.22 0.05 -22.40
CA SER A 104 13.30 -1.39 -22.65
C SER A 104 13.84 -1.70 -24.08
N ARG A 105 13.36 -0.97 -25.09
CA ARG A 105 13.89 -1.11 -26.48
C ARG A 105 15.37 -0.75 -26.59
N SER A 106 15.88 0.10 -25.71
CA SER A 106 17.32 0.41 -25.65
C SER A 106 18.14 -0.65 -24.89
N GLY A 107 17.54 -1.77 -24.52
CA GLY A 107 18.18 -2.84 -23.76
C GLY A 107 18.44 -2.52 -22.28
N LYS A 108 17.81 -1.45 -21.77
CA LYS A 108 17.95 -1.02 -20.38
C LYS A 108 16.75 -1.42 -19.55
N LYS A 109 16.94 -1.48 -18.23
CA LYS A 109 15.89 -1.83 -17.29
C LYS A 109 15.22 -0.61 -16.68
N SER A 110 13.92 -0.72 -16.46
CA SER A 110 13.10 0.24 -15.70
C SER A 110 12.50 -0.43 -14.48
N ALA A 111 12.18 0.35 -13.45
CA ALA A 111 11.39 -0.10 -12.30
C ALA A 111 10.30 0.90 -11.97
N LEU A 112 9.09 0.41 -11.81
CA LEU A 112 7.89 1.17 -11.47
C LEU A 112 7.48 0.79 -10.05
N ILE A 113 7.43 1.75 -9.13
CA ILE A 113 7.07 1.55 -7.73
C ILE A 113 5.76 2.28 -7.48
N ASN A 114 4.71 1.56 -7.12
CA ASN A 114 3.35 2.08 -6.94
C ASN A 114 2.85 2.90 -8.15
N TYR A 115 3.36 2.65 -9.34
CA TYR A 115 3.13 3.49 -10.50
C TYR A 115 1.93 2.99 -11.30
N ILE A 116 1.17 3.95 -11.86
CA ILE A 116 0.02 3.69 -12.70
C ILE A 116 0.49 3.36 -14.13
N GLY A 117 -0.15 2.38 -14.76
CA GLY A 117 0.21 1.91 -16.09
C GLY A 117 1.21 0.76 -16.02
N TYR A 118 0.80 -0.40 -16.46
CA TYR A 118 1.58 -1.63 -16.37
C TYR A 118 1.93 -2.17 -17.75
N PRO A 119 3.20 -2.44 -18.05
CA PRO A 119 3.57 -3.11 -19.28
C PRO A 119 3.25 -4.60 -19.20
N MET A 120 2.41 -5.09 -20.09
CA MET A 120 1.98 -6.49 -20.07
C MET A 120 3.07 -7.51 -20.41
N ASP A 121 4.17 -7.14 -21.10
CA ASP A 121 5.12 -8.10 -21.67
C ASP A 121 6.58 -7.63 -21.80
N SER A 122 7.11 -6.88 -20.83
CA SER A 122 8.51 -6.47 -20.93
C SER A 122 9.41 -7.14 -19.91
N ASN A 123 10.34 -7.99 -20.35
CA ASN A 123 11.38 -8.59 -19.52
C ASN A 123 12.33 -7.58 -18.86
N ASN A 124 12.28 -6.31 -19.28
CA ASN A 124 13.14 -5.24 -18.80
C ASN A 124 12.42 -4.23 -17.88
N VAL A 125 11.17 -4.49 -17.54
CA VAL A 125 10.40 -3.60 -16.65
C VAL A 125 10.03 -4.33 -15.38
N TYR A 126 10.55 -3.85 -14.26
CA TYR A 126 10.21 -4.30 -12.93
C TYR A 126 9.01 -3.51 -12.41
N HIS A 127 8.04 -4.20 -11.84
CA HIS A 127 6.89 -3.59 -11.23
C HIS A 127 6.76 -4.01 -9.76
N ILE A 128 6.57 -3.05 -8.87
CA ILE A 128 6.52 -3.27 -7.43
C ILE A 128 5.27 -2.56 -6.91
N ASP A 129 4.40 -3.34 -6.32
CA ASP A 129 3.06 -2.93 -5.88
C ASP A 129 2.23 -2.27 -7.01
N TRP A 130 1.03 -2.75 -7.16
CA TRP A 130 0.12 -2.27 -8.20
C TRP A 130 -1.13 -1.70 -7.58
N LEU A 131 -1.14 -0.43 -7.44
CA LEU A 131 -2.25 0.23 -6.81
C LEU A 131 -3.57 0.08 -7.59
N TYR A 132 -3.54 -0.24 -8.89
CA TYR A 132 -4.74 -0.18 -9.74
C TYR A 132 -4.69 -1.14 -10.92
N GLN A 133 -4.71 -2.46 -10.65
CA GLN A 133 -4.76 -3.45 -11.73
C GLN A 133 -5.99 -4.36 -11.60
N PRO A 134 -7.03 -4.15 -12.41
CA PRO A 134 -8.26 -4.95 -12.32
C PRO A 134 -8.05 -6.44 -12.60
N ASP A 135 -7.09 -6.81 -13.47
CA ASP A 135 -6.81 -8.19 -13.83
C ASP A 135 -5.87 -8.91 -12.85
N PHE A 136 -5.15 -8.14 -12.04
CA PHE A 136 -4.33 -8.67 -10.97
C PHE A 136 -5.04 -8.37 -9.65
N ASN A 137 -5.98 -9.22 -9.29
CA ASN A 137 -6.60 -9.21 -7.99
C ASN A 137 -5.51 -9.04 -6.92
N TYR A 138 -5.61 -8.02 -6.09
CA TYR A 138 -4.72 -7.67 -4.98
C TYR A 138 -3.98 -8.89 -4.43
N PHE A 139 -2.70 -8.99 -4.75
CA PHE A 139 -1.89 -10.17 -4.63
C PHE A 139 -1.72 -10.63 -3.19
N GLY A 140 -2.63 -11.45 -2.71
CA GLY A 140 -2.50 -12.11 -1.42
C GLY A 140 -2.33 -11.15 -0.26
N VAL A 141 -2.85 -9.96 -0.40
CA VAL A 141 -2.72 -8.91 0.59
C VAL A 141 -3.96 -8.89 1.44
N SER A 142 -3.75 -8.92 2.74
CA SER A 142 -4.75 -8.45 3.70
C SER A 142 -4.37 -7.04 4.13
N PRO A 143 -5.26 -6.04 4.05
CA PRO A 143 -4.97 -4.67 4.47
C PRO A 143 -4.62 -4.60 5.96
N PRO A 144 -4.03 -3.49 6.41
CA PRO A 144 -3.81 -3.26 7.83
C PRO A 144 -5.14 -3.25 8.58
N LYS A 145 -5.16 -3.79 9.79
CA LYS A 145 -6.40 -3.95 10.54
C LYS A 145 -6.25 -3.70 12.03
N MET A 146 -7.32 -3.19 12.61
CA MET A 146 -7.48 -3.00 14.04
C MET A 146 -8.32 -4.13 14.63
N TYR A 147 -7.85 -4.73 15.71
CA TYR A 147 -8.57 -5.75 16.47
C TYR A 147 -8.89 -5.20 17.86
N VAL A 148 -10.15 -5.34 18.25
CA VAL A 148 -10.63 -5.01 19.60
C VAL A 148 -11.16 -6.30 20.24
N ILE A 149 -10.51 -6.73 21.30
CA ILE A 149 -10.89 -7.92 22.04
C ILE A 149 -11.52 -7.45 23.34
N ASN A 150 -12.83 -7.58 23.45
CA ASN A 150 -13.56 -7.20 24.65
C ASN A 150 -13.45 -8.31 25.70
N LEU A 151 -12.97 -7.96 26.90
CA LEU A 151 -12.72 -8.89 27.99
C LEU A 151 -13.95 -9.19 28.84
N LYS A 152 -15.01 -8.38 28.75
CA LYS A 152 -16.22 -8.50 29.58
C LYS A 152 -17.37 -9.23 28.89
N THR A 153 -17.46 -9.16 27.59
CA THR A 153 -18.54 -9.80 26.83
C THR A 153 -18.03 -10.99 26.05
N ASN A 154 -18.88 -12.01 25.86
CA ASN A 154 -18.58 -13.08 24.92
C ASN A 154 -18.35 -12.46 23.55
N ILE A 155 -17.18 -12.64 23.01
CA ILE A 155 -16.59 -11.94 21.89
C ILE A 155 -17.56 -11.81 20.72
N LYS A 156 -17.90 -10.58 20.38
CA LYS A 156 -18.60 -10.23 19.15
C LYS A 156 -18.11 -8.90 18.56
N SER A 157 -16.80 -8.71 18.46
CA SER A 157 -16.34 -7.58 17.67
C SER A 157 -14.93 -7.78 17.12
N VAL A 158 -14.78 -8.67 16.20
CA VAL A 158 -13.92 -8.37 15.07
C VAL A 158 -14.77 -7.42 14.23
N THR A 159 -14.50 -6.13 14.27
CA THR A 159 -15.27 -5.17 13.48
C THR A 159 -15.07 -5.51 12.01
N ARG A 160 -16.09 -6.11 11.41
CA ARG A 160 -16.26 -6.21 9.97
C ARG A 160 -16.59 -4.82 9.47
N GLU A 161 -15.63 -4.06 9.09
CA GLU A 161 -15.80 -2.91 8.21
C GLU A 161 -14.67 -2.94 7.20
N SER A 162 -14.78 -3.83 6.23
CA SER A 162 -14.09 -3.71 4.97
C SER A 162 -14.92 -2.76 4.11
N GLU A 163 -14.73 -1.47 4.28
CA GLU A 163 -15.17 -0.52 3.26
C GLU A 163 -14.09 -0.40 2.17
N PRO A 164 -14.51 -0.15 0.91
CA PRO A 164 -13.61 -0.04 -0.22
C PRO A 164 -12.58 1.08 -0.06
N GLY A 165 -11.48 0.95 -0.78
CA GLY A 165 -10.34 1.86 -0.76
C GLY A 165 -10.67 3.29 -1.15
N TRP A 166 -9.91 4.24 -0.65
CA TRP A 166 -9.95 5.66 -1.06
C TRP A 166 -9.81 5.77 -2.58
N GLY A 167 -10.75 6.46 -3.20
CA GLY A 167 -10.86 6.58 -4.65
C GLY A 167 -11.83 5.59 -5.30
N MET A 168 -12.30 4.56 -4.57
CA MET A 168 -13.29 3.61 -5.08
C MET A 168 -14.73 3.91 -4.66
N ASP A 169 -14.98 4.89 -3.80
CA ASP A 169 -16.35 5.29 -3.43
C ASP A 169 -17.13 5.91 -4.59
N PHE A 170 -16.43 6.34 -5.65
CA PHE A 170 -17.03 6.76 -6.91
C PHE A 170 -17.25 5.61 -7.90
N LEU A 171 -16.78 4.43 -7.58
CA LEU A 171 -16.85 3.27 -8.45
C LEU A 171 -18.00 2.40 -7.97
N SER A 172 -19.10 2.39 -8.69
CA SER A 172 -20.18 1.43 -8.45
C SER A 172 -19.62 0.02 -8.66
N THR A 173 -19.37 -0.66 -7.56
CA THR A 173 -18.86 -2.04 -7.57
C THR A 173 -19.99 -3.06 -7.68
N GLU A 174 -21.06 -2.75 -8.39
CA GLU A 174 -22.05 -3.75 -8.74
C GLU A 174 -21.38 -4.80 -9.62
N GLY A 175 -21.17 -5.97 -9.03
CA GLY A 175 -20.59 -7.14 -9.71
C GLY A 175 -19.17 -7.56 -9.29
N ARG A 176 -18.40 -6.74 -8.55
CA ARG A 176 -17.10 -7.17 -8.00
C ARG A 176 -17.30 -7.87 -6.65
N GLU A 177 -16.69 -9.02 -6.46
CA GLU A 177 -16.61 -9.64 -5.13
C GLU A 177 -15.85 -8.68 -4.20
N LYS A 178 -16.60 -8.03 -3.29
CA LYS A 178 -16.12 -6.96 -2.40
C LYS A 178 -15.03 -7.37 -1.41
N GLU A 179 -14.71 -8.66 -1.29
CA GLU A 179 -13.80 -9.17 -0.27
C GLU A 179 -12.77 -10.12 -0.86
N THR A 180 -11.52 -9.68 -0.87
CA THR A 180 -10.38 -10.51 -1.22
C THR A 180 -9.95 -11.44 -0.08
N PHE A 181 -10.46 -11.23 1.13
CA PHE A 181 -10.15 -12.00 2.34
C PHE A 181 -11.34 -12.03 3.31
N GLU A 182 -11.39 -13.06 4.13
CA GLU A 182 -12.35 -13.22 5.22
C GLU A 182 -11.60 -13.55 6.52
N GLU A 183 -12.05 -12.97 7.63
CA GLU A 183 -11.57 -13.27 8.97
C GLU A 183 -12.68 -13.90 9.80
N PHE A 184 -12.42 -15.03 10.40
CA PHE A 184 -13.38 -15.76 11.22
C PHE A 184 -12.83 -16.01 12.61
N LEU A 185 -13.64 -15.75 13.62
CA LEU A 185 -13.38 -16.21 14.97
C LEU A 185 -13.70 -17.72 15.04
N ILE A 186 -12.72 -18.52 15.46
CA ILE A 186 -12.87 -19.99 15.51
C ILE A 186 -13.24 -20.46 16.91
N SER A 187 -12.60 -19.94 17.94
CA SER A 187 -12.79 -20.34 19.31
C SER A 187 -12.44 -19.24 20.31
N ASP A 188 -13.04 -19.32 21.48
CA ASP A 188 -12.81 -18.41 22.58
C ASP A 188 -12.81 -19.19 23.91
N VAL A 189 -11.74 -19.05 24.67
CA VAL A 189 -11.60 -19.65 26.00
C VAL A 189 -11.19 -18.57 26.98
N LYS A 190 -12.00 -18.38 28.03
CA LYS A 190 -11.72 -17.41 29.10
C LYS A 190 -11.41 -18.11 30.41
N ASN A 191 -10.29 -17.76 31.00
CA ASN A 191 -9.99 -17.95 32.42
C ASN A 191 -9.89 -16.58 33.09
N SER A 192 -9.92 -16.48 34.40
CA SER A 192 -10.05 -15.21 35.14
C SER A 192 -9.13 -14.07 34.69
N ASN A 193 -7.93 -14.35 34.17
CA ASN A 193 -6.96 -13.34 33.72
C ASN A 193 -6.33 -13.65 32.36
N THR A 194 -6.83 -14.65 31.65
CA THR A 194 -6.29 -15.04 30.34
C THR A 194 -7.42 -15.30 29.35
N ILE A 195 -7.26 -14.77 28.16
CA ILE A 195 -8.12 -15.03 27.02
C ILE A 195 -7.31 -15.72 25.96
N ALA A 196 -7.85 -16.78 25.41
CA ALA A 196 -7.33 -17.45 24.24
C ALA A 196 -8.41 -17.45 23.14
N THR A 197 -8.05 -17.02 21.96
CA THR A 197 -8.93 -17.00 20.80
C THR A 197 -8.16 -17.37 19.56
N SER A 198 -8.85 -17.87 18.55
CA SER A 198 -8.26 -18.15 17.24
C SER A 198 -9.10 -17.52 16.15
N PHE A 199 -8.45 -17.05 15.10
CA PHE A 199 -9.12 -16.49 13.93
C PHE A 199 -8.40 -16.88 12.65
N ARG A 200 -9.09 -16.81 11.52
CA ARG A 200 -8.57 -17.15 10.20
C ARG A 200 -8.67 -15.97 9.27
N ILE A 201 -7.62 -15.77 8.48
CA ILE A 201 -7.61 -14.87 7.35
C ILE A 201 -7.63 -15.75 6.09
N TYR A 202 -8.66 -15.59 5.28
CA TYR A 202 -8.80 -16.34 4.03
C TYR A 202 -8.56 -15.42 2.84
N LEU A 203 -7.53 -15.70 2.08
CA LEU A 203 -7.16 -14.98 0.86
C LEU A 203 -7.79 -15.71 -0.33
N LYS A 204 -8.99 -15.28 -0.74
CA LYS A 204 -9.84 -15.97 -1.72
C LYS A 204 -9.15 -16.26 -3.05
N HIS A 205 -8.46 -15.26 -3.61
CA HIS A 205 -7.85 -15.38 -4.95
C HIS A 205 -6.79 -16.47 -5.05
N ILE A 206 -5.99 -16.65 -4.02
CA ILE A 206 -4.95 -17.68 -3.98
C ILE A 206 -5.37 -18.92 -3.19
N LYS A 207 -6.62 -18.95 -2.72
CA LYS A 207 -7.19 -20.04 -1.90
C LYS A 207 -6.26 -20.40 -0.73
N LEU A 208 -5.74 -19.37 -0.06
CA LEU A 208 -4.82 -19.48 1.07
C LEU A 208 -5.53 -19.09 2.35
N GLN A 209 -5.34 -19.89 3.39
CA GLN A 209 -5.81 -19.61 4.74
C GLN A 209 -4.61 -19.50 5.68
N ILE A 210 -4.62 -18.46 6.52
CA ILE A 210 -3.67 -18.29 7.61
C ILE A 210 -4.47 -18.29 8.92
N GLU A 211 -4.13 -19.20 9.81
CA GLU A 211 -4.74 -19.27 11.13
C GLU A 211 -3.83 -18.64 12.18
N PHE A 212 -4.39 -17.75 12.97
CA PHE A 212 -3.73 -17.10 14.09
C PHE A 212 -4.37 -17.52 15.39
N ASN A 213 -3.53 -17.88 16.36
CA ASN A 213 -3.92 -18.05 17.74
C ASN A 213 -3.44 -16.83 18.53
N LEU A 214 -4.32 -16.25 19.32
CA LEU A 214 -4.07 -15.13 20.19
C LEU A 214 -4.30 -15.52 21.64
N GLN A 215 -3.33 -15.24 22.49
CA GLN A 215 -3.44 -15.38 23.93
C GLN A 215 -3.09 -14.06 24.61
N ALA A 216 -4.03 -13.49 25.34
CA ALA A 216 -3.83 -12.28 26.10
C ALA A 216 -3.91 -12.56 27.60
N SER A 217 -2.91 -12.14 28.35
CA SER A 217 -2.89 -12.20 29.82
C SER A 217 -2.91 -10.78 30.37
N VAL A 218 -3.95 -10.47 31.17
CA VAL A 218 -4.22 -9.12 31.67
C VAL A 218 -4.28 -9.14 33.20
N HIS A 219 -3.36 -8.42 33.82
CA HIS A 219 -3.29 -8.19 35.26
C HIS A 219 -3.32 -6.68 35.54
N GLU A 220 -3.51 -6.27 36.79
CA GLU A 220 -3.62 -4.83 37.17
C GLU A 220 -2.47 -3.96 36.66
N HIS A 221 -1.26 -4.50 36.59
CA HIS A 221 -0.05 -3.76 36.22
C HIS A 221 0.72 -4.40 35.04
N PHE A 222 0.17 -5.44 34.45
CA PHE A 222 0.86 -6.19 33.39
C PHE A 222 -0.12 -6.68 32.35
N CYS A 223 0.26 -6.51 31.10
CA CYS A 223 -0.43 -7.08 29.96
C CYS A 223 0.60 -7.70 29.02
N SER A 224 0.34 -8.93 28.61
CA SER A 224 1.05 -9.56 27.49
C SER A 224 0.08 -10.12 26.49
N VAL A 225 0.45 -10.03 25.24
CA VAL A 225 -0.30 -10.61 24.12
C VAL A 225 0.64 -11.44 23.29
N LYS A 226 0.36 -12.73 23.21
CA LYS A 226 1.07 -13.67 22.35
C LYS A 226 0.21 -13.98 21.13
N LEU A 227 0.80 -13.83 19.96
CA LEU A 227 0.20 -14.22 18.69
C LEU A 227 1.05 -15.33 18.07
N SER A 228 0.41 -16.37 17.57
CA SER A 228 1.10 -17.49 16.95
C SER A 228 0.33 -18.04 15.76
N THR A 229 1.05 -18.62 14.84
CA THR A 229 0.56 -19.51 13.79
C THR A 229 1.18 -20.89 14.01
N SER A 230 0.98 -21.82 13.10
CA SER A 230 1.67 -23.12 13.17
C SER A 230 3.20 -23.03 13.18
N ASN A 231 3.78 -21.97 12.59
CA ASN A 231 5.21 -21.87 12.31
C ASN A 231 5.88 -20.58 12.78
N ALA A 232 5.12 -19.65 13.36
CA ALA A 232 5.65 -18.36 13.79
C ALA A 232 4.95 -17.89 15.06
N SER A 233 5.65 -17.17 15.92
CA SER A 233 5.06 -16.53 17.10
C SER A 233 5.75 -15.24 17.46
N VAL A 234 4.99 -14.30 18.02
CA VAL A 234 5.47 -13.04 18.58
C VAL A 234 4.78 -12.75 19.89
N GLU A 235 5.43 -11.98 20.75
CA GLU A 235 4.89 -11.56 22.04
C GLU A 235 5.06 -10.07 22.23
N LEU A 236 4.00 -9.41 22.72
CA LEU A 236 3.93 -7.99 23.04
C LEU A 236 3.74 -7.85 24.55
N LYS A 237 4.62 -7.12 25.21
CA LYS A 237 4.68 -6.98 26.70
C LYS A 237 4.40 -5.58 27.19
N SER A 238 4.30 -4.62 26.29
CA SER A 238 4.04 -3.22 26.66
C SER A 238 3.22 -2.48 25.62
N ILE A 239 2.41 -1.55 26.07
CA ILE A 239 1.63 -0.67 25.19
C ILE A 239 2.59 0.17 24.34
N GLY A 240 2.27 0.34 23.07
CA GLY A 240 3.11 1.03 22.08
C GLY A 240 4.21 0.18 21.48
N GLN A 241 4.44 -1.03 21.99
CA GLN A 241 5.44 -1.94 21.46
C GLN A 241 4.98 -2.56 20.11
N TRP A 242 5.90 -2.55 19.15
CA TRP A 242 5.82 -3.38 17.95
C TRP A 242 6.39 -4.77 18.21
N SER A 243 5.75 -5.78 17.61
CA SER A 243 6.37 -7.11 17.53
C SER A 243 7.52 -7.10 16.52
N GLU A 244 8.35 -8.12 16.62
CA GLU A 244 9.15 -8.55 15.47
C GLU A 244 8.24 -8.96 14.32
N TRP A 245 8.80 -9.04 13.10
CA TRP A 245 8.08 -9.54 11.94
C TRP A 245 7.76 -11.02 12.10
N MET A 246 6.50 -11.38 11.92
CA MET A 246 6.09 -12.77 11.76
C MET A 246 6.28 -13.18 10.31
N TYR A 247 7.11 -14.16 10.08
CA TYR A 247 7.35 -14.78 8.78
C TYR A 247 6.60 -16.12 8.74
N ILE A 248 5.60 -16.22 7.89
CA ILE A 248 4.67 -17.34 7.85
C ILE A 248 4.83 -18.06 6.51
N PRO A 249 5.48 -19.25 6.50
CA PRO A 249 5.60 -20.05 5.29
C PRO A 249 4.21 -20.48 4.79
N THR A 250 3.98 -20.32 3.50
CA THR A 250 2.74 -20.70 2.83
C THR A 250 3.05 -21.41 1.51
N LYS A 251 2.04 -22.01 0.88
CA LYS A 251 2.19 -22.61 -0.45
C LYS A 251 2.45 -21.58 -1.56
N ALA A 252 2.12 -20.31 -1.32
CA ALA A 252 2.29 -19.21 -2.28
C ALA A 252 3.60 -18.43 -2.09
N GLY A 253 4.35 -18.71 -1.03
CA GLY A 253 5.55 -17.99 -0.62
C GLY A 253 5.55 -17.71 0.87
N THR A 254 6.35 -16.76 1.32
CA THR A 254 6.40 -16.35 2.72
C THR A 254 5.53 -15.12 2.94
N ALA A 255 4.45 -15.28 3.70
CA ALA A 255 3.66 -14.16 4.18
C ALA A 255 4.35 -13.46 5.35
N SER A 256 4.17 -12.15 5.48
CA SER A 256 4.72 -11.38 6.59
C SER A 256 3.74 -10.38 7.13
N THR A 257 3.79 -10.17 8.43
CA THR A 257 3.04 -9.14 9.15
C THR A 257 3.73 -8.82 10.48
N ARG A 258 3.40 -7.69 11.08
CA ARG A 258 3.80 -7.33 12.44
C ARG A 258 2.62 -6.72 13.20
N TRP A 259 2.71 -6.71 14.51
CA TRP A 259 1.65 -6.30 15.40
C TRP A 259 2.11 -5.22 16.35
N LYS A 260 1.17 -4.38 16.78
CA LYS A 260 1.41 -3.36 17.79
C LYS A 260 0.32 -3.41 18.85
N LEU A 261 0.71 -3.41 20.13
CA LEU A 261 -0.23 -3.31 21.24
C LEU A 261 -0.56 -1.84 21.47
N LEU A 262 -1.79 -1.42 21.15
CA LEU A 262 -2.22 -0.03 21.29
C LEU A 262 -2.79 0.28 22.66
N SER A 263 -3.59 -0.63 23.20
CA SER A 263 -4.06 -0.53 24.59
C SER A 263 -4.35 -1.91 25.16
N CYS A 264 -4.26 -1.99 26.48
CA CYS A 264 -4.61 -3.18 27.22
C CYS A 264 -5.06 -2.78 28.64
N ASN A 265 -6.29 -3.14 28.98
CA ASN A 265 -6.88 -2.89 30.28
C ASN A 265 -7.86 -4.02 30.63
N GLN A 266 -8.49 -3.96 31.80
CA GLN A 266 -9.42 -5.00 32.27
C GLN A 266 -10.70 -5.14 31.42
N ASN A 267 -10.95 -4.23 30.49
CA ASN A 267 -12.14 -4.26 29.64
C ASN A 267 -11.84 -4.73 28.22
N GLU A 268 -10.69 -4.30 27.64
CA GLU A 268 -10.35 -4.55 26.25
C GLU A 268 -8.84 -4.59 25.99
N VAL A 269 -8.48 -5.33 24.95
CA VAL A 269 -7.15 -5.30 24.33
C VAL A 269 -7.32 -4.78 22.90
N ARG A 270 -6.55 -3.77 22.53
CA ARG A 270 -6.53 -3.22 21.16
C ARG A 270 -5.19 -3.51 20.50
N LEU A 271 -5.25 -4.19 19.36
CA LEU A 271 -4.10 -4.60 18.57
C LEU A 271 -4.21 -4.06 17.16
N TYR A 272 -3.15 -3.44 16.71
CA TYR A 272 -2.97 -3.11 15.30
C TYR A 272 -2.15 -4.23 14.62
N ARG A 273 -2.57 -4.65 13.43
CA ARG A 273 -1.83 -5.53 12.52
C ARG A 273 -1.48 -4.77 11.26
N SER A 274 -0.20 -4.78 10.87
CA SER A 274 0.21 -4.30 9.55
C SER A 274 -0.40 -5.15 8.45
N SER A 275 -0.42 -4.66 7.22
CA SER A 275 -0.84 -5.47 6.06
C SER A 275 -0.08 -6.80 5.99
N ILE A 276 -0.72 -7.82 5.40
CA ILE A 276 -0.06 -9.09 5.08
C ILE A 276 0.31 -9.09 3.61
N PHE A 277 1.57 -9.25 3.31
CA PHE A 277 2.08 -9.46 1.96
C PHE A 277 2.82 -10.79 1.86
N ILE A 278 2.77 -11.39 0.68
CA ILE A 278 3.53 -12.59 0.33
C ILE A 278 4.68 -12.18 -0.58
N ASP A 279 5.88 -12.64 -0.25
CA ASP A 279 7.15 -12.22 -0.89
C ASP A 279 7.17 -12.35 -2.42
N LYS A 280 6.41 -13.30 -2.97
CA LYS A 280 6.32 -13.56 -4.42
C LYS A 280 5.20 -12.82 -5.12
N LEU A 281 4.34 -12.09 -4.39
CA LEU A 281 3.10 -11.60 -4.94
C LEU A 281 2.96 -10.07 -5.02
N PHE A 282 3.95 -9.28 -4.62
CA PHE A 282 3.88 -7.82 -4.68
C PHE A 282 4.77 -7.19 -5.74
N SER A 283 5.32 -8.01 -6.62
CA SER A 283 6.17 -7.53 -7.72
C SER A 283 6.06 -8.39 -8.97
N PHE A 284 6.41 -7.78 -10.09
CA PHE A 284 6.68 -8.48 -11.34
C PHE A 284 8.08 -8.10 -11.84
N PRO A 285 8.91 -9.09 -12.26
CA PRO A 285 8.66 -10.53 -12.09
C PRO A 285 8.63 -10.93 -10.60
N THR A 286 8.04 -12.08 -10.31
CA THR A 286 7.82 -12.57 -8.93
C THR A 286 9.12 -12.78 -8.16
N GLU A 287 10.20 -13.13 -8.85
CA GLU A 287 11.54 -13.33 -8.26
C GLU A 287 12.12 -12.05 -7.66
N LEU A 288 11.72 -10.90 -8.21
CA LEU A 288 12.12 -9.60 -7.66
C LEU A 288 11.57 -9.41 -6.25
N GLY A 289 10.32 -9.79 -6.01
CA GLY A 289 9.69 -9.71 -4.69
C GLY A 289 10.47 -10.50 -3.64
N SER A 290 10.85 -11.74 -3.94
CA SER A 290 11.67 -12.55 -3.04
C SER A 290 13.06 -11.95 -2.79
N LYS A 291 13.68 -11.33 -3.81
CA LYS A 291 14.95 -10.61 -3.64
C LYS A 291 14.79 -9.37 -2.74
N LEU A 292 13.75 -8.57 -2.98
CA LEU A 292 13.44 -7.39 -2.16
C LEU A 292 13.16 -7.78 -0.72
N TYR A 293 12.34 -8.81 -0.52
CA TYR A 293 12.03 -9.32 0.80
C TYR A 293 13.28 -9.70 1.60
N LYS A 294 14.23 -10.37 0.96
CA LYS A 294 15.52 -10.76 1.57
C LYS A 294 16.46 -9.59 1.83
N ASN A 295 16.54 -8.61 0.94
CA ASN A 295 17.56 -7.56 0.97
C ASN A 295 17.04 -6.22 1.53
N VAL A 296 15.73 -5.97 1.44
CA VAL A 296 15.09 -4.73 1.88
C VAL A 296 14.21 -4.96 3.09
N GLY A 297 13.51 -6.09 3.14
CA GLY A 297 12.59 -6.47 4.21
C GLY A 297 11.14 -6.61 3.74
N PRO A 298 10.21 -6.92 4.65
CA PRO A 298 8.80 -7.07 4.36
C PRO A 298 8.18 -5.81 3.79
N TYR A 299 7.33 -5.98 2.79
CA TYR A 299 6.56 -4.89 2.19
C TYR A 299 5.26 -4.63 2.97
N ILE A 300 4.80 -3.38 2.98
CA ILE A 300 3.49 -2.99 3.52
C ILE A 300 2.74 -2.11 2.53
N SER A 301 1.41 -2.16 2.57
CA SER A 301 0.55 -1.25 1.79
C SER A 301 0.50 0.15 2.41
N ASP A 302 -0.05 1.09 1.67
CA ASP A 302 -0.30 2.47 2.11
C ASP A 302 -1.74 2.72 2.62
N GLU A 303 -2.53 1.68 2.82
CA GLU A 303 -3.93 1.79 3.26
C GLU A 303 -4.13 2.16 4.74
N ILE A 304 -3.07 2.34 5.50
CA ILE A 304 -3.14 2.70 6.93
C ILE A 304 -3.84 4.06 7.18
N GLY A 305 -3.83 4.94 6.19
CA GLY A 305 -4.49 6.24 6.29
C GLY A 305 -5.95 6.16 6.71
N LYS A 306 -6.68 5.17 6.21
CA LYS A 306 -8.09 4.93 6.56
C LYS A 306 -8.31 4.63 8.04
N LEU A 307 -7.45 3.82 8.65
CA LEU A 307 -7.55 3.48 10.07
C LEU A 307 -7.30 4.71 10.94
N TYR A 308 -6.34 5.55 10.54
CA TYR A 308 -6.04 6.80 11.23
C TYR A 308 -7.23 7.78 11.15
N LEU A 309 -7.81 7.96 9.97
CA LEU A 309 -8.93 8.87 9.77
C LEU A 309 -10.21 8.46 10.51
N LYS A 310 -10.44 7.15 10.62
CA LYS A 310 -11.54 6.58 11.42
C LYS A 310 -11.23 6.63 12.94
N GLY A 311 -10.10 7.19 13.37
CA GLY A 311 -9.69 7.23 14.78
C GLY A 311 -9.42 5.84 15.39
N GLN A 312 -9.19 4.83 14.55
CA GLN A 312 -8.95 3.47 15.02
C GLN A 312 -7.53 3.29 15.52
N ILE A 313 -6.57 4.04 14.98
CA ILE A 313 -5.18 4.08 15.44
C ILE A 313 -4.77 5.50 15.79
N ASP A 314 -3.76 5.61 16.64
CA ASP A 314 -3.17 6.90 17.01
C ASP A 314 -2.21 7.43 15.95
N ARG A 315 -1.92 8.75 16.03
CA ARG A 315 -1.00 9.44 15.12
C ARG A 315 0.41 8.84 15.13
N GLY A 316 0.88 8.39 16.31
CA GLY A 316 2.20 7.77 16.43
C GLY A 316 2.32 6.52 15.59
N THR A 317 1.34 5.60 15.72
CA THR A 317 1.26 4.37 14.92
C THR A 317 1.20 4.64 13.43
N PHE A 318 0.39 5.63 13.01
CA PHE A 318 0.32 6.05 11.62
C PHE A 318 1.68 6.53 11.08
N LEU A 319 2.35 7.42 11.82
CA LEU A 319 3.64 7.98 11.39
C LEU A 319 4.76 6.94 11.38
N GLU A 320 4.76 5.98 12.28
CA GLU A 320 5.73 4.89 12.33
C GLU A 320 5.59 3.95 11.12
N GLU A 321 4.37 3.61 10.71
CA GLU A 321 4.13 2.81 9.51
C GLU A 321 4.52 3.59 8.24
N MET A 322 4.16 4.86 8.15
CA MET A 322 4.58 5.72 7.03
C MET A 322 6.11 5.80 6.93
N LYS A 323 6.78 5.99 8.07
CA LYS A 323 8.23 6.01 8.12
C LYS A 323 8.84 4.69 7.66
N TYR A 324 8.28 3.57 8.11
CA TYR A 324 8.74 2.25 7.66
C TYR A 324 8.61 2.12 6.13
N LYS A 325 7.47 2.50 5.55
CA LYS A 325 7.23 2.46 4.11
C LYS A 325 8.22 3.34 3.34
N LEU A 326 8.49 4.56 3.82
CA LEU A 326 9.48 5.47 3.21
C LEU A 326 10.90 4.90 3.27
N ASP A 327 11.31 4.37 4.42
CA ASP A 327 12.61 3.73 4.60
C ASP A 327 12.74 2.49 3.69
N TRP A 328 11.66 1.71 3.56
CA TRP A 328 11.61 0.57 2.65
C TRP A 328 11.78 1.00 1.19
N ILE A 329 11.06 2.03 0.74
CA ILE A 329 11.16 2.58 -0.62
C ILE A 329 12.58 3.08 -0.89
N ALA A 330 13.18 3.81 0.03
CA ALA A 330 14.55 4.30 -0.14
C ALA A 330 15.56 3.16 -0.29
N LYS A 331 15.45 2.11 0.51
CA LYS A 331 16.27 0.90 0.39
C LYS A 331 16.00 0.15 -0.92
N CYS A 332 14.73 0.05 -1.33
CA CYS A 332 14.31 -0.56 -2.58
C CYS A 332 14.93 0.15 -3.80
N ILE A 333 14.82 1.47 -3.86
CA ILE A 333 15.43 2.28 -4.93
C ILE A 333 16.94 2.04 -4.97
N ASN A 334 17.60 2.00 -3.83
CA ASN A 334 19.05 1.74 -3.78
C ASN A 334 19.39 0.32 -4.26
N PHE A 335 18.63 -0.69 -3.84
CA PHE A 335 18.80 -2.07 -4.31
C PHE A 335 18.61 -2.18 -5.83
N LEU A 336 17.55 -1.61 -6.37
CA LEU A 336 17.25 -1.61 -7.81
C LEU A 336 18.38 -0.94 -8.61
N LYS A 337 18.88 0.18 -8.12
CA LYS A 337 19.96 0.93 -8.76
C LYS A 337 21.29 0.17 -8.76
N THR A 338 21.62 -0.55 -7.69
CA THR A 338 22.93 -1.14 -7.49
C THR A 338 22.99 -2.62 -7.85
N ALA A 339 22.02 -3.42 -7.39
CA ALA A 339 22.04 -4.87 -7.54
C ALA A 339 21.33 -5.35 -8.83
N GLU A 340 20.30 -4.65 -9.27
CA GLU A 340 19.52 -5.04 -10.46
C GLU A 340 19.87 -4.21 -11.71
N ASP A 341 20.75 -3.24 -11.57
CA ASP A 341 21.23 -2.35 -12.63
C ASP A 341 20.11 -1.62 -13.40
N VAL A 342 19.11 -1.16 -12.67
CA VAL A 342 17.98 -0.39 -13.22
C VAL A 342 18.44 1.00 -13.62
N SER A 343 18.08 1.42 -14.84
CA SER A 343 18.46 2.72 -15.41
C SER A 343 17.40 3.80 -15.18
N LEU A 344 16.12 3.43 -15.17
CA LEU A 344 14.98 4.32 -14.89
C LEU A 344 14.18 3.76 -13.72
N ILE A 345 14.00 4.57 -12.67
CA ILE A 345 13.10 4.24 -11.56
C ILE A 345 12.02 5.31 -11.50
N MET A 346 10.77 4.90 -11.51
CA MET A 346 9.61 5.79 -11.37
C MET A 346 8.83 5.39 -10.12
N LEU A 347 8.55 6.36 -9.25
CA LEU A 347 7.76 6.19 -8.03
C LEU A 347 6.54 7.09 -8.05
N HIS A 348 5.38 6.51 -7.73
CA HIS A 348 4.18 7.25 -7.38
C HIS A 348 3.94 7.17 -5.86
N TRP A 349 3.97 8.32 -5.18
CA TRP A 349 3.72 8.45 -3.75
C TRP A 349 2.36 9.08 -3.51
N HIS A 350 1.39 8.30 -3.09
CA HIS A 350 -0.03 8.70 -3.03
C HIS A 350 -0.48 9.29 -1.67
N TYR A 351 0.34 9.20 -0.62
CA TYR A 351 -0.10 9.59 0.73
C TYR A 351 -0.49 11.05 0.90
N ILE A 352 0.15 11.98 0.18
CA ILE A 352 -0.15 13.41 0.33
C ILE A 352 -1.56 13.66 -0.21
N ASP A 353 -1.89 13.11 -1.37
CA ASP A 353 -3.23 13.18 -1.95
C ASP A 353 -4.28 12.56 -1.02
N SER A 354 -4.04 11.34 -0.54
CA SER A 354 -4.93 10.65 0.40
C SER A 354 -5.19 11.47 1.66
N LEU A 355 -4.18 12.13 2.22
CA LEU A 355 -4.34 13.00 3.37
C LEU A 355 -5.15 14.25 3.05
N GLN A 356 -4.95 14.87 1.88
CA GLN A 356 -5.71 16.05 1.46
C GLN A 356 -7.19 15.74 1.27
N HIS A 357 -7.53 14.62 0.66
CA HIS A 357 -8.91 14.15 0.56
C HIS A 357 -9.57 13.92 1.92
N SER A 358 -8.78 13.62 2.93
CA SER A 358 -9.27 13.22 4.25
C SER A 358 -9.43 14.37 5.23
N VAL A 359 -8.67 15.46 5.08
CA VAL A 359 -8.60 16.59 6.01
C VAL A 359 -8.61 17.92 5.25
N PRO A 360 -9.59 18.18 4.38
CA PRO A 360 -9.60 19.35 3.51
C PRO A 360 -9.56 20.68 4.26
N SER A 361 -10.09 20.73 5.49
CA SER A 361 -10.16 21.95 6.30
C SER A 361 -8.84 22.34 7.00
N VAL A 362 -7.81 21.51 6.96
CA VAL A 362 -6.53 21.76 7.66
C VAL A 362 -5.46 22.35 6.73
N ILE A 363 -5.65 22.28 5.43
CA ILE A 363 -4.62 22.59 4.43
C ILE A 363 -4.83 23.93 3.75
N TYR A 364 -6.05 24.46 3.76
CA TYR A 364 -6.44 25.73 3.13
C TYR A 364 -6.75 26.83 4.13
#